data_9318b20e23150c74ea9f98b1c1568e0a
#
_entry.id   9318b20e23150c74ea9f98b1c1568e0a
#
_cell.length_a   1.000
_cell.length_b   1.000
_cell.length_c   1.000
_cell.angle_alpha   90.00
_cell.angle_beta   90.00
_cell.angle_gamma   90.00
#
_symmetry.space_group_name_H-M   'P 1'
#
loop_
_entity.id
_entity.type
_entity.pdbx_description
1 polymer ?
#
loop_
_entity_poly.entity_id
_entity_poly.type
_entity_poly.pdbx_seq_one_letter_code
_entity_poly.pdbx_strand_id
1 'polypeptide(L)'
;MNGKNQVLEICQVSGRRKIKIVLHEIYPNTSTWNENGITWLEQFTRDNADTIKGMPLCAEFVDNDKDIPYGHGLTGVKGNIPVFENSVQVGAFEDWSIEDIKIDGVVHRCLCGVGYINESRYPNFCEWIDKQIREEHKIFGCVETTGTPEHSGEIIYQDGWKEKGRVPMIYDYSGYCIVTIRPADDKAILLEFQEGTKVEAEEKDDYDDVFLDLLGERNAANTSEFDDIFGKSEPYNHGKNEFDEIFQ
;
A
#
# COMPACT_ATOMS: atom_id res chain seq x y z
N MET A 1 -13.37 -27.55 18.63
CA MET A 1 -11.93 -27.18 18.63
C MET A 1 -11.88 -25.67 18.63
N ASN A 2 -11.31 -25.08 19.69
CA ASN A 2 -11.31 -23.62 19.88
C ASN A 2 -10.37 -22.98 18.86
N GLY A 3 -10.92 -22.28 17.88
CA GLY A 3 -10.17 -21.34 17.07
C GLY A 3 -9.63 -20.24 17.98
N LYS A 4 -8.36 -20.30 18.31
CA LYS A 4 -7.64 -19.17 18.90
C LYS A 4 -7.60 -18.11 17.80
N ASN A 5 -8.36 -17.03 17.97
CA ASN A 5 -8.05 -15.76 17.32
C ASN A 5 -6.60 -15.46 17.67
N GLN A 6 -5.70 -15.58 16.69
CA GLN A 6 -4.37 -15.04 16.84
C GLN A 6 -4.56 -13.52 16.84
N VAL A 7 -4.57 -12.96 18.04
CA VAL A 7 -4.49 -11.50 18.21
C VAL A 7 -3.15 -11.08 17.62
N LEU A 8 -3.14 -10.09 16.74
CA LEU A 8 -1.90 -9.49 16.24
C LEU A 8 -1.00 -9.14 17.42
N GLU A 9 0.24 -9.60 17.39
CA GLU A 9 1.23 -9.16 18.38
C GLU A 9 1.36 -7.63 18.27
N ILE A 10 1.35 -6.97 19.43
CA ILE A 10 1.51 -5.52 19.50
C ILE A 10 2.85 -5.16 18.85
N CYS A 11 2.84 -4.20 17.94
CA CYS A 11 4.06 -3.69 17.34
C CYS A 11 4.92 -3.07 18.45
N GLN A 12 6.12 -3.62 18.67
CA GLN A 12 7.04 -3.10 19.68
C GLN A 12 7.78 -1.82 19.21
N VAL A 13 7.69 -1.52 17.91
CA VAL A 13 8.31 -0.32 17.34
C VAL A 13 7.30 0.83 17.44
N SER A 14 7.66 1.84 18.23
CA SER A 14 6.87 3.07 18.36
C SER A 14 6.59 3.71 17.00
N GLY A 15 5.38 4.24 16.81
CA GLY A 15 4.96 4.90 15.58
C GLY A 15 4.63 3.95 14.42
N ARG A 16 4.48 2.65 14.69
CA ARG A 16 3.98 1.65 13.73
C ARG A 16 2.74 0.98 14.27
N ARG A 17 1.80 0.67 13.39
CA ARG A 17 0.59 -0.11 13.72
C ARG A 17 0.53 -1.35 12.86
N LYS A 18 0.38 -2.50 13.48
CA LYS A 18 0.25 -3.79 12.80
C LYS A 18 -1.06 -3.86 12.02
N ILE A 19 -0.98 -4.52 10.86
CA ILE A 19 -2.11 -4.81 10.01
C ILE A 19 -2.09 -6.27 9.57
N LYS A 20 -3.29 -6.80 9.29
CA LYS A 20 -3.49 -8.04 8.55
C LYS A 20 -4.49 -7.79 7.44
N ILE A 21 -4.15 -8.19 6.23
CA ILE A 21 -4.91 -7.89 5.01
C ILE A 21 -5.03 -9.16 4.18
N VAL A 22 -6.20 -9.39 3.58
CA VAL A 22 -6.32 -10.34 2.46
C VAL A 22 -5.70 -9.70 1.22
N LEU A 23 -4.69 -10.34 0.64
CA LEU A 23 -4.05 -9.87 -0.59
C LEU A 23 -4.87 -10.27 -1.81
N HIS A 24 -5.36 -11.50 -1.85
CA HIS A 24 -6.31 -11.99 -2.86
C HIS A 24 -6.97 -13.31 -2.44
N GLU A 25 -8.08 -13.64 -3.08
CA GLU A 25 -8.70 -14.96 -2.99
C GLU A 25 -7.89 -16.00 -3.77
N ILE A 26 -7.87 -17.24 -3.27
CA ILE A 26 -7.30 -18.42 -3.94
C ILE A 26 -8.45 -19.27 -4.47
N TYR A 27 -8.42 -19.53 -5.77
CA TYR A 27 -9.47 -20.28 -6.44
C TYR A 27 -9.18 -21.79 -6.44
N PRO A 28 -10.22 -22.63 -6.30
CA PRO A 28 -10.03 -24.09 -6.27
C PRO A 28 -9.67 -24.69 -7.63
N ASN A 29 -9.94 -23.96 -8.71
CA ASN A 29 -9.69 -24.39 -10.10
C ASN A 29 -9.70 -23.20 -11.06
N THR A 30 -9.52 -23.45 -12.35
CA THR A 30 -9.42 -22.45 -13.41
C THR A 30 -10.75 -22.00 -14.02
N SER A 31 -11.88 -22.37 -13.44
CA SER A 31 -13.19 -21.97 -13.96
C SER A 31 -13.68 -20.62 -13.45
N THR A 32 -12.98 -20.04 -12.47
CA THR A 32 -13.28 -18.74 -11.86
C THR A 32 -12.04 -17.86 -11.84
N TRP A 33 -12.24 -16.56 -11.88
CA TRP A 33 -11.17 -15.54 -11.88
C TRP A 33 -11.70 -14.22 -11.29
N ASN A 34 -10.78 -13.35 -10.90
CA ASN A 34 -11.09 -12.00 -10.45
C ASN A 34 -11.46 -11.07 -11.62
N GLU A 35 -11.85 -9.82 -11.34
CA GLU A 35 -12.24 -8.83 -12.35
C GLU A 35 -11.13 -8.55 -13.40
N ASN A 36 -9.86 -8.74 -13.03
CA ASN A 36 -8.72 -8.64 -13.95
C ASN A 36 -8.51 -9.90 -14.80
N GLY A 37 -9.36 -10.92 -14.68
CA GLY A 37 -9.24 -12.19 -15.42
C GLY A 37 -8.14 -13.11 -14.88
N ILE A 38 -7.67 -12.92 -13.65
CA ILE A 38 -6.63 -13.72 -13.04
C ILE A 38 -7.23 -14.81 -12.15
N THR A 39 -6.73 -16.02 -12.29
CA THR A 39 -7.02 -17.16 -11.41
C THR A 39 -5.79 -17.45 -10.55
N TRP A 40 -5.89 -17.20 -9.26
CA TRP A 40 -4.85 -17.51 -8.29
C TRP A 40 -5.00 -18.95 -7.80
N LEU A 41 -4.11 -19.85 -8.19
CA LEU A 41 -4.07 -21.24 -7.69
C LEU A 41 -3.12 -21.34 -6.51
N GLU A 42 -3.51 -22.10 -5.46
CA GLU A 42 -2.75 -22.19 -4.21
C GLU A 42 -1.29 -22.62 -4.41
N GLN A 43 -1.06 -23.56 -5.34
CA GLN A 43 0.32 -24.02 -5.61
C GLN A 43 1.22 -22.85 -5.99
N PHE A 44 0.87 -22.11 -7.04
CA PHE A 44 1.71 -20.99 -7.52
C PHE A 44 1.71 -19.80 -6.58
N THR A 45 0.60 -19.59 -5.84
CA THR A 45 0.57 -18.59 -4.77
C THR A 45 1.64 -18.91 -3.72
N ARG A 46 1.75 -20.17 -3.26
CA ARG A 46 2.78 -20.60 -2.30
C ARG A 46 4.19 -20.44 -2.83
N ASP A 47 4.41 -20.83 -4.08
CA ASP A 47 5.74 -20.83 -4.69
C ASP A 47 6.34 -19.43 -4.78
N ASN A 48 5.48 -18.40 -4.90
CA ASN A 48 5.90 -17.01 -5.05
C ASN A 48 5.72 -16.15 -3.78
N ALA A 49 5.04 -16.65 -2.73
CA ALA A 49 4.60 -15.86 -1.59
C ALA A 49 5.74 -15.28 -0.73
N ASP A 50 6.93 -15.88 -0.74
CA ASP A 50 8.08 -15.35 0.02
C ASP A 50 8.52 -13.96 -0.46
N THR A 51 8.14 -13.54 -1.67
CA THR A 51 8.40 -12.19 -2.19
C THR A 51 7.52 -11.11 -1.52
N ILE A 52 6.51 -11.51 -0.74
CA ILE A 52 5.71 -10.61 0.09
C ILE A 52 6.53 -10.01 1.23
N LYS A 53 7.57 -10.71 1.71
CA LYS A 53 8.42 -10.21 2.80
C LYS A 53 9.22 -9.00 2.34
N GLY A 54 8.92 -7.85 2.92
CA GLY A 54 9.48 -6.56 2.52
C GLY A 54 8.71 -5.84 1.40
N MET A 55 7.66 -6.45 0.86
CA MET A 55 6.80 -5.83 -0.14
C MET A 55 6.21 -4.51 0.40
N PRO A 56 6.23 -3.42 -0.39
CA PRO A 56 5.68 -2.15 0.03
C PRO A 56 4.16 -2.21 0.18
N LEU A 57 3.66 -1.60 1.26
CA LEU A 57 2.26 -1.22 1.42
C LEU A 57 2.14 0.24 1.02
N CYS A 58 1.28 0.54 0.06
CA CYS A 58 1.19 1.85 -0.58
C CYS A 58 -0.21 2.46 -0.45
N ALA A 59 -0.29 3.77 -0.69
CA ALA A 59 -1.52 4.51 -0.90
C ALA A 59 -1.26 5.66 -1.89
N GLU A 60 -2.17 5.87 -2.84
CA GLU A 60 -2.29 7.12 -3.59
C GLU A 60 -3.30 7.98 -2.84
N PHE A 61 -2.92 9.16 -2.39
CA PHE A 61 -3.83 10.03 -1.65
C PHE A 61 -4.54 11.01 -2.56
N VAL A 62 -5.81 11.32 -2.22
CA VAL A 62 -6.64 12.27 -2.96
C VAL A 62 -6.01 13.67 -2.94
N ASP A 63 -5.41 14.03 -1.80
CA ASP A 63 -4.81 15.36 -1.59
C ASP A 63 -3.59 15.32 -0.64
N ASN A 64 -3.15 16.51 -0.24
CA ASN A 64 -1.97 16.67 0.62
C ASN A 64 -2.21 16.34 2.09
N ASP A 65 -3.46 16.18 2.54
CA ASP A 65 -3.79 15.83 3.93
C ASP A 65 -3.42 14.37 4.23
N LYS A 66 -3.24 13.57 3.16
CA LYS A 66 -2.79 12.17 3.23
C LYS A 66 -3.64 11.31 4.17
N ASP A 67 -4.94 11.50 4.10
CA ASP A 67 -5.95 10.76 4.85
C ASP A 67 -6.68 9.74 3.97
N ILE A 68 -7.28 10.17 2.86
CA ILE A 68 -8.15 9.36 2.02
C ILE A 68 -7.37 8.75 0.86
N PRO A 69 -7.22 7.40 0.80
CA PRO A 69 -6.61 6.74 -0.35
C PRO A 69 -7.56 6.80 -1.55
N TYR A 70 -6.99 6.76 -2.76
CA TYR A 70 -7.76 6.75 -4.01
C TYR A 70 -7.52 5.48 -4.80
N GLY A 71 -6.48 5.44 -5.62
CA GLY A 71 -6.15 4.34 -6.52
C GLY A 71 -4.76 3.79 -6.27
N HIS A 72 -4.12 3.33 -7.34
CA HIS A 72 -2.76 2.79 -7.29
C HIS A 72 -1.67 3.82 -7.53
N GLY A 73 -2.01 5.03 -7.98
CA GLY A 73 -1.03 6.03 -8.40
C GLY A 73 -0.36 5.69 -9.74
N LEU A 74 -1.09 5.04 -10.64
CA LEU A 74 -0.60 4.65 -11.96
C LEU A 74 -0.24 5.89 -12.79
N THR A 75 1.02 5.97 -13.26
CA THR A 75 1.52 7.06 -14.11
C THR A 75 1.83 6.60 -15.53
N GLY A 76 1.92 5.30 -15.77
CA GLY A 76 2.21 4.78 -17.10
C GLY A 76 2.55 3.29 -17.08
N VAL A 77 3.02 2.81 -18.25
CA VAL A 77 3.49 1.43 -18.42
C VAL A 77 4.83 1.49 -19.16
N LYS A 78 5.85 0.85 -18.59
CA LYS A 78 7.17 0.67 -19.24
C LYS A 78 7.32 -0.78 -19.68
N GLY A 79 7.35 -1.02 -20.98
CA GLY A 79 7.20 -2.38 -21.51
C GLY A 79 5.80 -2.89 -21.14
N ASN A 80 5.71 -4.00 -20.43
CA ASN A 80 4.43 -4.54 -19.92
C ASN A 80 4.28 -4.34 -18.39
N ILE A 81 5.13 -3.52 -17.77
CA ILE A 81 5.16 -3.31 -16.32
C ILE A 81 4.48 -1.99 -15.98
N PRO A 82 3.40 -1.98 -15.16
CA PRO A 82 2.78 -0.76 -14.69
C PRO A 82 3.73 0.00 -13.75
N VAL A 83 3.66 1.34 -13.80
CA VAL A 83 4.48 2.26 -13.01
C VAL A 83 3.56 3.09 -12.11
N PHE A 84 3.81 3.07 -10.80
CA PHE A 84 2.94 3.65 -9.77
C PHE A 84 3.63 4.80 -9.03
N GLU A 85 4.11 5.82 -9.75
CA GLU A 85 4.91 6.93 -9.17
C GLU A 85 4.10 7.88 -8.28
N ASN A 86 2.77 7.93 -8.44
CA ASN A 86 1.90 8.80 -7.63
C ASN A 86 1.47 8.16 -6.31
N SER A 87 1.83 6.91 -6.04
CA SER A 87 1.61 6.31 -4.73
C SER A 87 2.80 6.52 -3.81
N VAL A 88 2.55 6.51 -2.50
CA VAL A 88 3.59 6.58 -1.48
C VAL A 88 3.58 5.31 -0.65
N GLN A 89 4.77 4.88 -0.22
CA GLN A 89 4.91 3.75 0.69
C GLN A 89 4.52 4.17 2.10
N VAL A 90 3.39 3.70 2.58
CA VAL A 90 2.87 3.97 3.93
C VAL A 90 3.33 2.95 4.97
N GLY A 91 3.76 1.78 4.52
CA GLY A 91 4.18 0.67 5.36
C GLY A 91 4.88 -0.44 4.58
N ALA A 92 4.98 -1.62 5.16
CA ALA A 92 5.53 -2.80 4.50
C ALA A 92 4.95 -4.09 5.11
N PHE A 93 5.00 -5.16 4.32
CA PHE A 93 4.67 -6.50 4.79
C PHE A 93 5.91 -7.18 5.38
N GLU A 94 5.69 -7.97 6.44
CA GLU A 94 6.73 -8.70 7.18
C GLU A 94 6.61 -10.21 6.96
N ASP A 95 5.37 -10.69 6.79
CA ASP A 95 5.09 -12.11 6.65
C ASP A 95 3.76 -12.35 5.90
N TRP A 96 3.49 -13.61 5.60
CA TRP A 96 2.28 -14.05 4.91
C TRP A 96 1.74 -15.37 5.46
N SER A 97 0.45 -15.62 5.18
CA SER A 97 -0.20 -16.91 5.49
C SER A 97 -1.28 -17.21 4.45
N ILE A 98 -1.63 -18.49 4.31
CA ILE A 98 -2.82 -18.92 3.54
C ILE A 98 -3.84 -19.46 4.53
N GLU A 99 -5.01 -18.83 4.58
CA GLU A 99 -6.04 -19.09 5.57
C GLU A 99 -7.43 -19.17 4.95
N ASP A 100 -8.33 -19.84 5.67
CA ASP A 100 -9.75 -19.81 5.36
C ASP A 100 -10.41 -18.67 6.12
N ILE A 101 -10.83 -17.63 5.38
CA ILE A 101 -11.39 -16.39 5.92
C ILE A 101 -12.89 -16.35 5.64
N LYS A 102 -13.68 -16.03 6.66
CA LYS A 102 -15.13 -15.84 6.51
C LYS A 102 -15.43 -14.38 6.13
N ILE A 103 -15.86 -14.16 4.89
CA ILE A 103 -16.25 -12.84 4.35
C ILE A 103 -17.73 -12.93 3.93
N ASP A 104 -18.57 -12.02 4.41
CA ASP A 104 -20.01 -11.98 4.10
C ASP A 104 -20.74 -13.31 4.37
N GLY A 105 -20.32 -14.04 5.39
CA GLY A 105 -20.90 -15.32 5.77
C GLY A 105 -20.38 -16.54 5.02
N VAL A 106 -19.58 -16.35 3.96
CA VAL A 106 -18.98 -17.40 3.12
C VAL A 106 -17.51 -17.57 3.51
N VAL A 107 -17.02 -18.82 3.49
CA VAL A 107 -15.60 -19.12 3.71
C VAL A 107 -14.84 -19.09 2.39
N HIS A 108 -13.79 -18.29 2.34
CA HIS A 108 -12.91 -18.13 1.19
C HIS A 108 -11.48 -18.55 1.57
N ARG A 109 -10.82 -19.28 0.68
CA ARG A 109 -9.39 -19.56 0.80
C ARG A 109 -8.62 -18.34 0.33
N CYS A 110 -7.80 -17.74 1.21
CA CYS A 110 -7.17 -16.44 0.95
C CYS A 110 -5.68 -16.46 1.24
N LEU A 111 -4.91 -15.72 0.45
CA LEU A 111 -3.58 -15.29 0.81
C LEU A 111 -3.69 -14.02 1.66
N CYS A 112 -3.11 -14.06 2.84
CA CYS A 112 -3.08 -12.94 3.78
C CYS A 112 -1.66 -12.42 3.95
N GLY A 113 -1.50 -11.12 4.02
CA GLY A 113 -0.26 -10.45 4.41
C GLY A 113 -0.38 -9.86 5.80
N VAL A 114 0.70 -9.95 6.57
CA VAL A 114 0.87 -9.29 7.88
C VAL A 114 2.00 -8.27 7.75
N GLY A 115 1.77 -7.06 8.24
CA GLY A 115 2.74 -5.99 8.12
C GLY A 115 2.43 -4.83 9.06
N TYR A 116 2.84 -3.64 8.69
CA TYR A 116 2.60 -2.44 9.47
C TYR A 116 2.38 -1.20 8.60
N ILE A 117 1.71 -0.21 9.17
CA ILE A 117 1.66 1.16 8.67
C ILE A 117 2.51 2.04 9.59
N ASN A 118 3.26 2.98 9.01
CA ASN A 118 4.06 3.97 9.73
C ASN A 118 3.14 5.11 10.21
N GLU A 119 2.47 4.92 11.35
CA GLU A 119 1.54 5.89 11.93
C GLU A 119 2.19 7.25 12.19
N SER A 120 3.44 7.26 12.70
CA SER A 120 4.18 8.50 12.96
C SER A 120 4.43 9.36 11.69
N ARG A 121 4.33 8.77 10.50
CA ARG A 121 4.48 9.48 9.22
C ARG A 121 3.14 9.77 8.54
N TYR A 122 2.14 8.94 8.81
CA TYR A 122 0.81 8.98 8.18
C TYR A 122 -0.29 8.90 9.23
N PRO A 123 -0.32 9.84 10.22
CA PRO A 123 -1.31 9.80 11.29
C PRO A 123 -2.74 9.99 10.76
N ASN A 124 -2.95 10.90 9.82
CA ASN A 124 -4.28 11.16 9.24
C ASN A 124 -4.82 9.92 8.51
N PHE A 125 -3.94 9.17 7.82
CA PHE A 125 -4.33 7.93 7.16
C PHE A 125 -4.73 6.84 8.18
N CYS A 126 -3.98 6.71 9.27
CA CYS A 126 -4.34 5.79 10.35
C CYS A 126 -5.67 6.17 11.02
N GLU A 127 -5.93 7.46 11.22
CA GLU A 127 -7.20 7.95 11.74
C GLU A 127 -8.37 7.67 10.78
N TRP A 128 -8.15 7.85 9.47
CA TRP A 128 -9.13 7.46 8.46
C TRP A 128 -9.45 5.97 8.51
N ILE A 129 -8.44 5.09 8.62
CA ILE A 129 -8.65 3.63 8.79
C ILE A 129 -9.49 3.35 10.04
N ASP A 130 -9.15 3.94 11.19
CA ASP A 130 -9.89 3.79 12.43
C ASP A 130 -11.35 4.25 12.28
N LYS A 131 -11.57 5.34 11.55
CA LYS A 131 -12.92 5.83 11.26
C LYS A 131 -13.70 4.81 10.42
N GLN A 132 -13.12 4.29 9.34
CA GLN A 132 -13.77 3.28 8.50
C GLN A 132 -14.14 2.03 9.32
N ILE A 133 -13.23 1.56 10.20
CA ILE A 133 -13.49 0.40 11.08
C ILE A 133 -14.63 0.69 12.04
N ARG A 134 -14.66 1.88 12.67
CA ARG A 134 -15.77 2.27 13.59
C ARG A 134 -17.13 2.37 12.89
N GLU A 135 -17.13 2.72 11.60
CA GLU A 135 -18.33 2.83 10.77
C GLU A 135 -18.69 1.50 10.08
N GLU A 136 -17.98 0.41 10.40
CA GLU A 136 -18.14 -0.94 9.84
C GLU A 136 -18.00 -0.98 8.30
N HIS A 137 -17.23 -0.06 7.74
CA HIS A 137 -16.92 -0.04 6.32
C HIS A 137 -15.75 -0.98 6.01
N LYS A 138 -15.87 -1.71 4.90
CA LYS A 138 -14.74 -2.50 4.38
C LYS A 138 -13.69 -1.58 3.78
N ILE A 139 -12.44 -1.85 4.11
CA ILE A 139 -11.28 -1.19 3.51
C ILE A 139 -10.67 -2.15 2.51
N PHE A 140 -10.68 -1.76 1.25
CA PHE A 140 -10.20 -2.58 0.14
C PHE A 140 -8.76 -2.25 -0.24
N GLY A 141 -8.13 -3.18 -0.94
CA GLY A 141 -6.88 -2.93 -1.61
C GLY A 141 -6.68 -3.87 -2.79
N CYS A 142 -5.57 -3.67 -3.46
CA CYS A 142 -5.20 -4.46 -4.62
C CYS A 142 -3.73 -4.85 -4.53
N VAL A 143 -3.45 -6.12 -4.78
CA VAL A 143 -2.09 -6.62 -4.90
C VAL A 143 -1.53 -6.29 -6.28
N GLU A 144 -0.24 -5.98 -6.31
CA GLU A 144 0.54 -5.71 -7.49
C GLU A 144 1.57 -6.82 -7.68
N THR A 145 1.74 -7.25 -8.92
CA THR A 145 2.71 -8.31 -9.28
C THR A 145 3.55 -7.87 -10.45
N THR A 146 4.78 -8.34 -10.49
CA THR A 146 5.71 -8.13 -11.59
C THR A 146 6.35 -9.45 -12.01
N GLY A 147 6.95 -9.47 -13.19
CA GLY A 147 7.76 -10.62 -13.58
C GLY A 147 9.11 -10.63 -12.89
N THR A 148 9.75 -11.80 -12.87
CA THR A 148 11.06 -12.00 -12.23
C THR A 148 12.22 -11.56 -13.15
N PRO A 149 13.38 -11.20 -12.61
CA PRO A 149 14.56 -10.85 -13.41
C PRO A 149 15.00 -11.97 -14.37
N GLU A 150 14.86 -13.24 -13.95
CA GLU A 150 15.21 -14.43 -14.74
C GLU A 150 14.34 -14.55 -15.99
N HIS A 151 13.15 -13.95 -15.98
CA HIS A 151 12.20 -13.93 -17.09
C HIS A 151 12.08 -12.54 -17.71
N SER A 152 13.14 -11.73 -17.63
CA SER A 152 13.20 -10.37 -18.24
C SER A 152 12.08 -9.43 -17.79
N GLY A 153 11.55 -9.63 -16.57
CA GLY A 153 10.46 -8.84 -16.01
C GLY A 153 9.07 -9.25 -16.51
N GLU A 154 8.95 -10.39 -17.20
CA GLU A 154 7.66 -10.91 -17.66
C GLU A 154 7.07 -11.91 -16.65
N ILE A 155 5.76 -11.82 -16.41
CA ILE A 155 5.01 -12.84 -15.65
C ILE A 155 4.81 -14.05 -16.54
N ILE A 156 5.18 -15.24 -16.05
CA ILE A 156 4.96 -16.50 -16.76
C ILE A 156 3.59 -17.06 -16.36
N TYR A 157 2.75 -17.27 -17.36
CA TYR A 157 1.42 -17.84 -17.19
C TYR A 157 1.37 -19.31 -17.61
N GLN A 158 0.59 -20.11 -16.89
CA GLN A 158 0.25 -21.47 -17.30
C GLN A 158 -0.52 -21.42 -18.64
N ASP A 159 -0.07 -22.17 -19.62
CA ASP A 159 -0.65 -22.19 -20.99
C ASP A 159 -0.61 -20.81 -21.70
N GLY A 160 0.27 -19.91 -21.28
CA GLY A 160 0.43 -18.58 -21.86
C GLY A 160 -0.61 -17.56 -21.40
N TRP A 161 -0.53 -16.36 -21.97
CA TRP A 161 -1.42 -15.25 -21.63
C TRP A 161 -2.84 -15.47 -22.18
N LYS A 162 -3.84 -15.20 -21.33
CA LYS A 162 -5.28 -15.22 -21.68
C LYS A 162 -5.94 -13.98 -21.08
N GLU A 163 -6.94 -13.45 -21.75
CA GLU A 163 -7.70 -12.31 -21.19
C GLU A 163 -8.43 -12.68 -19.89
N LYS A 164 -9.01 -13.88 -19.84
CA LYS A 164 -9.75 -14.40 -18.69
C LYS A 164 -9.26 -15.79 -18.29
N GLY A 165 -9.18 -16.05 -16.99
CA GLY A 165 -8.75 -17.33 -16.46
C GLY A 165 -7.25 -17.59 -16.66
N ARG A 166 -6.42 -16.53 -16.79
CA ARG A 166 -4.97 -16.69 -16.82
C ARG A 166 -4.44 -17.01 -15.44
N VAL A 167 -3.55 -17.96 -15.39
CA VAL A 167 -2.94 -18.47 -14.14
C VAL A 167 -1.48 -18.05 -14.09
N PRO A 168 -1.10 -17.07 -13.24
CA PRO A 168 0.29 -16.73 -13.02
C PRO A 168 1.02 -17.88 -12.34
N MET A 169 2.18 -18.29 -12.88
CA MET A 169 3.02 -19.35 -12.34
C MET A 169 4.30 -18.82 -11.69
N ILE A 170 4.99 -17.92 -12.41
CA ILE A 170 6.26 -17.32 -11.95
C ILE A 170 6.10 -15.81 -12.00
N TYR A 171 6.21 -15.20 -10.84
CA TYR A 171 6.04 -13.75 -10.64
C TYR A 171 6.53 -13.38 -9.23
N ASP A 172 6.74 -12.09 -9.00
CA ASP A 172 6.99 -11.54 -7.67
C ASP A 172 5.79 -10.70 -7.24
N TYR A 173 5.45 -10.73 -5.96
CA TYR A 173 4.58 -9.73 -5.35
C TYR A 173 5.37 -8.45 -5.18
N SER A 174 4.96 -7.37 -5.87
CA SER A 174 5.73 -6.14 -5.97
C SER A 174 5.17 -4.99 -5.14
N GLY A 175 3.91 -5.06 -4.74
CA GLY A 175 3.25 -4.04 -3.93
C GLY A 175 1.83 -4.41 -3.55
N TYR A 176 1.28 -3.62 -2.64
CA TYR A 176 -0.14 -3.66 -2.31
C TYR A 176 -0.61 -2.23 -2.04
N CYS A 177 -1.66 -1.80 -2.69
CA CYS A 177 -2.21 -0.47 -2.51
C CYS A 177 -3.58 -0.53 -1.82
N ILE A 178 -3.76 0.24 -0.73
CA ILE A 178 -5.08 0.46 -0.14
C ILE A 178 -5.82 1.46 -1.03
N VAL A 179 -7.06 1.12 -1.41
CA VAL A 179 -7.83 1.88 -2.40
C VAL A 179 -9.27 2.13 -1.93
N THR A 180 -9.87 3.22 -2.43
CA THR A 180 -11.31 3.50 -2.29
C THR A 180 -12.08 3.25 -3.60
N ILE A 181 -11.37 3.08 -4.71
CA ILE A 181 -11.97 2.62 -5.97
C ILE A 181 -12.31 1.13 -5.88
N ARG A 182 -13.16 0.64 -6.80
CA ARG A 182 -13.53 -0.78 -6.85
C ARG A 182 -12.28 -1.65 -7.09
N PRO A 183 -11.98 -2.61 -6.18
CA PRO A 183 -10.83 -3.49 -6.34
C PRO A 183 -11.09 -4.56 -7.42
N ALA A 184 -10.02 -5.14 -7.95
CA ALA A 184 -10.11 -6.28 -8.86
C ALA A 184 -10.56 -7.58 -8.16
N ASP A 185 -10.33 -7.68 -6.86
CA ASP A 185 -10.75 -8.77 -5.98
C ASP A 185 -11.51 -8.18 -4.79
N ASP A 186 -12.82 -8.45 -4.70
CA ASP A 186 -13.68 -7.93 -3.64
C ASP A 186 -13.46 -8.64 -2.28
N LYS A 187 -12.58 -9.64 -2.23
CA LYS A 187 -12.12 -10.30 -1.00
C LYS A 187 -10.83 -9.70 -0.47
N ALA A 188 -10.14 -8.85 -1.25
CA ALA A 188 -8.92 -8.16 -0.83
C ALA A 188 -9.26 -7.01 0.14
N ILE A 189 -9.44 -7.36 1.41
CA ILE A 189 -9.91 -6.46 2.47
C ILE A 189 -8.97 -6.46 3.68
N LEU A 190 -8.97 -5.34 4.41
CA LEU A 190 -8.34 -5.24 5.73
C LEU A 190 -9.10 -6.12 6.72
N LEU A 191 -8.38 -7.01 7.41
CA LEU A 191 -8.94 -7.92 8.41
C LEU A 191 -8.73 -7.39 9.84
N GLU A 192 -7.53 -6.92 10.12
CA GLU A 192 -7.12 -6.48 11.45
C GLU A 192 -6.25 -5.25 11.37
N PHE A 193 -6.47 -4.30 12.26
CA PHE A 193 -5.65 -3.11 12.44
C PHE A 193 -5.44 -2.89 13.93
N GLN A 194 -4.19 -2.84 14.36
CA GLN A 194 -3.84 -2.62 15.76
C GLN A 194 -4.37 -1.25 16.22
N GLU A 195 -5.01 -1.20 17.38
CA GLU A 195 -5.43 0.06 18.00
C GLU A 195 -4.23 1.00 18.18
N GLY A 196 -4.41 2.29 17.87
CA GLY A 196 -3.41 3.32 18.08
C GLY A 196 -3.05 3.42 19.55
N THR A 197 -1.77 3.63 19.84
CA THR A 197 -1.35 4.03 21.18
C THR A 197 -1.96 5.42 21.39
N LYS A 198 -2.95 5.53 22.29
CA LYS A 198 -3.39 6.85 22.76
C LYS A 198 -2.23 7.44 23.53
N VAL A 199 -1.41 8.22 22.85
CA VAL A 199 -0.58 9.22 23.53
C VAL A 199 -1.60 10.25 23.98
N GLU A 200 -1.95 10.27 25.27
CA GLU A 200 -2.57 11.46 25.84
C GLU A 200 -1.59 12.59 25.51
N ALA A 201 -1.97 13.44 24.58
CA ALA A 201 -1.25 14.67 24.34
C ALA A 201 -1.40 15.47 25.63
N GLU A 202 -0.42 15.36 26.52
CA GLU A 202 -0.14 16.45 27.42
C GLU A 202 0.19 17.63 26.48
N GLU A 203 -0.67 18.64 26.47
CA GLU A 203 -0.37 19.92 25.87
C GLU A 203 0.97 20.41 26.47
N LYS A 204 2.07 20.12 25.77
CA LYS A 204 3.34 20.75 26.03
C LYS A 204 3.52 21.80 24.95
N ASP A 205 3.14 23.01 25.32
CA ASP A 205 3.41 24.25 24.55
C ASP A 205 4.91 24.55 24.33
N ASP A 206 5.83 23.66 24.72
CA ASP A 206 7.26 23.91 24.72
C ASP A 206 8.04 23.36 23.50
N TYR A 207 7.41 22.58 22.61
CA TYR A 207 8.15 21.97 21.49
C TYR A 207 8.26 22.87 20.25
N ASP A 208 7.30 23.77 20.04
CA ASP A 208 7.32 24.68 18.89
C ASP A 208 8.46 25.71 18.99
N ASP A 209 8.77 26.20 20.18
CA ASP A 209 9.83 27.18 20.39
C ASP A 209 11.23 26.58 20.17
N VAL A 210 11.47 25.33 20.63
CA VAL A 210 12.77 24.66 20.45
C VAL A 210 13.02 24.27 18.99
N PHE A 211 11.97 23.87 18.27
CA PHE A 211 12.08 23.50 16.86
C PHE A 211 12.25 24.73 15.95
N LEU A 212 11.57 25.81 16.26
CA LEU A 212 11.72 27.10 15.57
C LEU A 212 13.09 27.75 15.82
N ASP A 213 13.63 27.65 17.04
CA ASP A 213 14.99 28.13 17.36
C ASP A 213 16.05 27.31 16.61
N LEU A 214 15.92 25.96 16.56
CA LEU A 214 16.80 25.09 15.80
C LEU A 214 16.73 25.33 14.28
N LEU A 215 15.56 25.65 13.73
CA LEU A 215 15.40 26.02 12.33
C LEU A 215 15.91 27.45 12.06
N GLY A 216 15.74 28.37 13.02
CA GLY A 216 16.25 29.72 12.94
C GLY A 216 17.78 29.78 12.93
N GLU A 217 18.46 29.01 13.78
CA GLU A 217 19.93 28.91 13.82
C GLU A 217 20.49 28.21 12.56
N ARG A 218 19.81 27.17 12.03
CA ARG A 218 20.24 26.52 10.77
C ARG A 218 20.08 27.43 9.55
N ASN A 219 19.00 28.20 9.47
CA ASN A 219 18.78 29.12 8.36
C ASN A 219 19.78 30.31 8.37
N ALA A 220 20.28 30.73 9.54
CA ALA A 220 21.29 31.77 9.63
C ALA A 220 22.71 31.28 9.26
N ALA A 221 23.01 29.99 9.46
CA ALA A 221 24.31 29.39 9.19
C ALA A 221 24.49 28.80 7.79
N ASN A 222 23.42 28.42 7.08
CA ASN A 222 23.51 27.63 5.86
C ASN A 222 23.08 28.33 4.57
N THR A 223 22.68 29.60 4.60
CA THR A 223 22.33 30.32 3.37
C THR A 223 23.49 30.62 2.46
N SER A 224 24.73 30.66 2.99
CA SER A 224 25.92 30.96 2.18
C SER A 224 26.53 29.72 1.51
N GLU A 225 26.48 28.54 2.15
CA GLU A 225 27.04 27.31 1.57
C GLU A 225 26.11 26.65 0.54
N PHE A 226 24.78 26.78 0.70
CA PHE A 226 23.82 26.19 -0.23
C PHE A 226 23.75 26.97 -1.56
N ASP A 227 23.84 28.29 -1.50
CA ASP A 227 23.86 29.16 -2.68
C ASP A 227 25.15 28.99 -3.51
N ASP A 228 26.27 28.63 -2.86
CA ASP A 228 27.57 28.39 -3.51
C ASP A 228 27.61 27.02 -4.25
N ILE A 229 26.82 26.05 -3.81
CA ILE A 229 26.79 24.68 -4.40
C ILE A 229 25.73 24.54 -5.51
N PHE A 230 24.57 25.18 -5.37
CA PHE A 230 23.43 24.98 -6.28
C PHE A 230 23.01 26.20 -7.10
N GLY A 231 23.68 27.33 -6.97
CA GLY A 231 23.34 28.58 -7.65
C GLY A 231 22.01 29.18 -7.15
N LYS A 232 21.86 30.49 -7.20
CA LYS A 232 20.62 31.18 -6.82
C LYS A 232 19.48 30.69 -7.71
N SER A 233 18.51 30.00 -7.13
CA SER A 233 17.26 29.68 -7.83
C SER A 233 16.44 30.95 -8.00
N GLU A 234 16.24 31.35 -9.26
CA GLU A 234 15.25 32.38 -9.58
C GLU A 234 13.85 31.97 -9.11
N PRO A 235 13.01 32.86 -8.59
CA PRO A 235 11.66 32.53 -8.17
C PRO A 235 10.86 32.00 -9.35
N TYR A 236 10.35 30.77 -9.23
CA TYR A 236 9.53 30.11 -10.23
C TYR A 236 8.25 30.91 -10.48
N ASN A 237 8.18 31.54 -11.63
CA ASN A 237 7.02 32.33 -12.05
C ASN A 237 5.94 31.37 -12.56
N HIS A 238 4.82 31.24 -11.86
CA HIS A 238 3.66 30.47 -12.33
C HIS A 238 3.09 31.06 -13.63
N GLY A 239 3.73 30.73 -14.74
CA GLY A 239 3.15 30.88 -16.08
C GLY A 239 2.12 29.76 -16.29
N LYS A 240 1.00 30.14 -16.91
CA LYS A 240 -0.14 29.30 -17.24
C LYS A 240 0.27 27.91 -17.74
N ASN A 241 -0.33 26.86 -17.17
CA ASN A 241 -0.15 25.48 -17.58
C ASN A 241 -0.69 25.25 -18.99
N GLU A 242 0.15 24.71 -19.89
CA GLU A 242 -0.21 24.26 -21.23
C GLU A 242 -1.11 22.99 -21.26
N PHE A 243 -1.72 22.62 -20.12
CA PHE A 243 -2.58 21.43 -20.03
C PHE A 243 -4.03 21.64 -20.45
N ASP A 244 -4.47 22.89 -20.68
CA ASP A 244 -5.86 23.20 -21.02
C ASP A 244 -6.21 23.08 -22.52
N GLU A 245 -5.25 22.74 -23.40
CA GLU A 245 -5.48 22.69 -24.85
C GLU A 245 -5.61 21.26 -25.45
N ILE A 246 -5.56 20.19 -24.65
CA ILE A 246 -5.58 18.80 -25.17
C ILE A 246 -6.96 18.14 -25.11
N PHE A 247 -7.95 18.73 -24.46
CA PHE A 247 -9.32 18.20 -24.39
C PHE A 247 -10.38 19.24 -24.84
N GLN A 248 -10.35 19.58 -26.12
CA GLN A 248 -11.52 20.05 -26.85
C GLN A 248 -11.90 19.06 -27.93
#